data_704832fefbc5e70213ffee3e2ada9318
#
_entry.id   704832fefbc5e70213ffee3e2ada9318
#
_cell.length_a   1.000
_cell.length_b   1.000
_cell.length_c   1.000
_cell.angle_alpha   90.00
_cell.angle_beta   90.00
_cell.angle_gamma   90.00
#
_symmetry.space_group_name_H-M   'P 1'
#
loop_
_entity.id
_entity.type
_entity.pdbx_description
1 polymer ?
#
loop_
_entity_poly.entity_id
_entity_poly.type
_entity_poly.pdbx_seq_one_letter_code
_entity_poly.pdbx_strand_id
1 'polypeptide(L)'
;MSAHPQQPAHIIRSDAEAIEVAKRLAERFAVDASARDRERRLPVAELDEFSASGLWGITVPKAYGGAGVSYVTVAEVIKLISAADPSLGQIPQNHLGVVDILLQTATEEQKRHYFGKVLAGYRFGNAFSEAKSKNAGTFDTQIRFHGDTAQINGEKFYCTGALFAHIVPTVGNNEKGQAFIGLVERDAPGLTVIDNWDGFGQRTTASGGVTLDGVTVPLSAVVPAHLAFDQPTADGPISQIIQAAVDTGIALGALEQAKIFARQARPWIDSQQDHGWQDPFTIAAIGDLEWRVHGTEAILSKAGLAVDRALAEPNEDTVAQASLVVAQAKVLSAETALLASSKLFELAGTRSVTAKHNLDRFWRNARTHTLHDPARWKYHLIGNFVLNGVKPARHAWN
;
A
#
# COMPACT_ATOMS: atom_id res chain seq x y z
N MET A 1 8.67 -2.61 -20.50
CA MET A 1 9.14 -3.19 -19.22
C MET A 1 9.40 -4.66 -19.41
N SER A 2 10.35 -5.24 -18.67
CA SER A 2 10.61 -6.67 -18.76
C SER A 2 9.43 -7.47 -18.21
N ALA A 3 9.13 -8.62 -18.85
CA ALA A 3 8.15 -9.59 -18.35
C ALA A 3 8.70 -10.45 -17.19
N HIS A 4 10.00 -10.32 -16.88
CA HIS A 4 10.69 -11.12 -15.85
C HIS A 4 11.61 -10.25 -15.00
N PRO A 5 11.89 -10.64 -13.73
CA PRO A 5 12.89 -10.00 -12.89
C PRO A 5 14.25 -9.96 -13.58
N GLN A 6 14.98 -8.84 -13.41
CA GLN A 6 16.27 -8.63 -14.05
C GLN A 6 17.42 -9.34 -13.32
N GLN A 7 17.23 -9.67 -12.05
CA GLN A 7 18.23 -10.30 -11.17
C GLN A 7 17.53 -11.30 -10.24
N PRO A 8 18.24 -12.35 -9.79
CA PRO A 8 17.74 -13.22 -8.73
C PRO A 8 17.44 -12.42 -7.47
N ALA A 9 16.30 -12.69 -6.84
CA ALA A 9 15.94 -12.05 -5.60
C ALA A 9 16.64 -12.70 -4.41
N HIS A 10 17.05 -11.88 -3.45
CA HIS A 10 17.44 -12.36 -2.14
C HIS A 10 16.21 -12.97 -1.41
N ILE A 11 16.43 -13.99 -0.61
CA ILE A 11 15.36 -14.58 0.21
C ILE A 11 15.56 -14.14 1.65
N ILE A 12 14.73 -13.21 2.09
CA ILE A 12 14.69 -12.74 3.47
C ILE A 12 14.26 -13.88 4.40
N ARG A 13 14.87 -13.97 5.58
CA ARG A 13 14.72 -15.09 6.52
C ARG A 13 14.08 -14.72 7.85
N SER A 14 13.99 -13.43 8.17
CA SER A 14 13.45 -12.96 9.47
C SER A 14 12.85 -11.56 9.40
N ASP A 15 12.04 -11.23 10.41
CA ASP A 15 11.51 -9.89 10.63
C ASP A 15 12.61 -8.83 10.72
N ALA A 16 13.65 -9.10 11.50
CA ALA A 16 14.78 -8.19 11.66
C ALA A 16 15.50 -7.92 10.35
N GLU A 17 15.73 -8.94 9.54
CA GLU A 17 16.36 -8.80 8.22
C GLU A 17 15.48 -7.97 7.26
N ALA A 18 14.16 -8.20 7.25
CA ALA A 18 13.23 -7.43 6.42
C ALA A 18 13.30 -5.94 6.75
N ILE A 19 13.32 -5.58 8.05
CA ILE A 19 13.44 -4.19 8.52
C ILE A 19 14.78 -3.58 8.08
N GLU A 20 15.90 -4.28 8.25
CA GLU A 20 17.21 -3.78 7.85
C GLU A 20 17.34 -3.60 6.33
N VAL A 21 16.76 -4.50 5.54
CA VAL A 21 16.69 -4.34 4.09
C VAL A 21 15.84 -3.13 3.72
N ALA A 22 14.69 -2.94 4.36
CA ALA A 22 13.82 -1.80 4.11
C ALA A 22 14.48 -0.47 4.45
N LYS A 23 15.23 -0.36 5.56
CA LYS A 23 15.99 0.84 5.94
C LYS A 23 17.00 1.21 4.85
N ARG A 24 17.81 0.24 4.38
CA ARG A 24 18.80 0.50 3.32
C ARG A 24 18.15 0.96 2.01
N LEU A 25 17.02 0.35 1.62
CA LEU A 25 16.28 0.79 0.43
C LEU A 25 15.68 2.17 0.62
N ALA A 26 15.08 2.46 1.79
CA ALA A 26 14.52 3.77 2.09
C ALA A 26 15.58 4.89 1.98
N GLU A 27 16.79 4.68 2.53
CA GLU A 27 17.90 5.62 2.41
C GLU A 27 18.26 5.89 0.95
N ARG A 28 18.35 4.85 0.12
CA ARG A 28 18.66 4.98 -1.31
C ARG A 28 17.55 5.68 -2.08
N PHE A 29 16.30 5.31 -1.82
CA PHE A 29 15.13 5.88 -2.51
C PHE A 29 14.90 7.35 -2.15
N ALA A 30 15.26 7.76 -0.94
CA ALA A 30 15.16 9.14 -0.49
C ALA A 30 16.02 10.11 -1.31
N VAL A 31 17.17 9.67 -1.83
CA VAL A 31 18.13 10.53 -2.57
C VAL A 31 17.43 11.25 -3.72
N ASP A 32 16.68 10.55 -4.54
CA ASP A 32 16.03 11.09 -5.74
C ASP A 32 14.51 11.25 -5.62
N ALA A 33 13.90 10.99 -4.46
CA ALA A 33 12.45 11.02 -4.28
C ALA A 33 11.79 12.33 -4.72
N SER A 34 12.42 13.47 -4.40
CA SER A 34 11.93 14.78 -4.81
C SER A 34 11.99 14.99 -6.33
N ALA A 35 13.05 14.56 -6.98
CA ALA A 35 13.21 14.65 -8.43
C ALA A 35 12.24 13.69 -9.14
N ARG A 36 12.11 12.45 -8.66
CA ARG A 36 11.14 11.49 -9.20
C ARG A 36 9.71 12.03 -9.18
N ASP A 37 9.28 12.57 -8.04
CA ASP A 37 7.94 13.18 -7.91
C ASP A 37 7.76 14.36 -8.86
N ARG A 38 8.70 15.33 -8.85
CA ARG A 38 8.60 16.55 -9.65
C ARG A 38 8.57 16.26 -11.15
N GLU A 39 9.42 15.36 -11.62
CA GLU A 39 9.57 15.00 -13.03
C GLU A 39 8.60 13.90 -13.48
N ARG A 40 7.85 13.32 -12.54
CA ARG A 40 7.06 12.10 -12.76
C ARG A 40 7.91 10.98 -13.39
N ARG A 41 9.15 10.86 -12.94
CA ARG A 41 10.05 9.80 -13.39
C ARG A 41 9.63 8.47 -12.77
N LEU A 42 9.18 7.54 -13.63
CA LEU A 42 8.70 6.23 -13.20
C LEU A 42 9.83 5.44 -12.52
N PRO A 43 9.58 4.83 -11.33
CA PRO A 43 10.61 4.24 -10.47
C PRO A 43 10.99 2.80 -10.89
N VAL A 44 11.33 2.59 -12.17
CA VAL A 44 11.61 1.25 -12.71
C VAL A 44 12.85 0.64 -12.06
N ALA A 45 13.94 1.40 -11.96
CA ALA A 45 15.19 0.93 -11.37
C ALA A 45 15.03 0.64 -9.86
N GLU A 46 14.30 1.51 -9.17
CA GLU A 46 14.00 1.35 -7.75
C GLU A 46 13.14 0.10 -7.49
N LEU A 47 12.17 -0.19 -8.37
CA LEU A 47 11.35 -1.40 -8.25
C LEU A 47 12.11 -2.67 -8.63
N ASP A 48 13.06 -2.60 -9.55
CA ASP A 48 13.95 -3.73 -9.86
C ASP A 48 14.89 -4.02 -8.68
N GLU A 49 15.38 -2.98 -8.01
CA GLU A 49 16.14 -3.10 -6.77
C GLU A 49 15.27 -3.68 -5.62
N PHE A 50 14.03 -3.21 -5.50
CA PHE A 50 13.05 -3.76 -4.56
C PHE A 50 12.80 -5.24 -4.84
N SER A 51 12.70 -5.67 -6.12
CA SER A 51 12.59 -7.08 -6.51
C SER A 51 13.82 -7.88 -6.08
N ALA A 52 15.03 -7.39 -6.37
CA ALA A 52 16.28 -8.04 -6.00
C ALA A 52 16.46 -8.15 -4.47
N SER A 53 15.90 -7.22 -3.70
CA SER A 53 16.00 -7.20 -2.23
C SER A 53 15.25 -8.32 -1.52
N GLY A 54 14.28 -8.96 -2.16
CA GLY A 54 13.44 -10.01 -1.60
C GLY A 54 12.22 -9.51 -0.80
N LEU A 55 12.00 -8.19 -0.70
CA LEU A 55 10.88 -7.63 0.08
C LEU A 55 9.50 -7.97 -0.48
N TRP A 56 9.37 -8.35 -1.76
CA TRP A 56 8.11 -8.86 -2.30
C TRP A 56 7.68 -10.19 -1.65
N GLY A 57 8.65 -11.03 -1.22
CA GLY A 57 8.41 -12.37 -0.70
C GLY A 57 8.27 -12.46 0.82
N ILE A 58 8.27 -11.34 1.56
CA ILE A 58 8.34 -11.37 3.04
C ILE A 58 7.13 -12.03 3.71
N THR A 59 5.93 -11.95 3.10
CA THR A 59 4.70 -12.58 3.61
C THR A 59 4.52 -14.02 3.13
N VAL A 60 5.33 -14.50 2.17
CA VAL A 60 5.28 -15.91 1.75
C VAL A 60 5.60 -16.82 2.94
N PRO A 61 4.74 -17.79 3.27
CA PRO A 61 4.95 -18.64 4.43
C PRO A 61 6.22 -19.48 4.36
N LYS A 62 6.76 -19.81 5.53
CA LYS A 62 7.95 -20.68 5.67
C LYS A 62 7.81 -22.04 4.99
N ALA A 63 6.59 -22.60 4.98
CA ALA A 63 6.28 -23.87 4.30
C ALA A 63 6.54 -23.83 2.78
N TYR A 64 6.55 -22.63 2.18
CA TYR A 64 6.83 -22.41 0.76
C TYR A 64 8.22 -21.76 0.53
N GLY A 65 9.04 -21.66 1.57
CA GLY A 65 10.41 -21.14 1.47
C GLY A 65 10.58 -19.65 1.74
N GLY A 66 9.51 -18.94 2.08
CA GLY A 66 9.54 -17.52 2.47
C GLY A 66 9.86 -17.30 3.95
N ALA A 67 9.84 -16.06 4.39
CA ALA A 67 10.07 -15.67 5.79
C ALA A 67 8.80 -15.79 6.65
N GLY A 68 7.63 -15.52 6.07
CA GLY A 68 6.36 -15.44 6.81
C GLY A 68 6.48 -14.45 7.96
N VAL A 69 6.95 -13.22 7.66
CA VAL A 69 7.11 -12.18 8.68
C VAL A 69 5.79 -11.73 9.26
N SER A 70 5.82 -11.16 10.47
CA SER A 70 4.64 -10.60 11.12
C SER A 70 4.09 -9.38 10.38
N TYR A 71 2.80 -9.08 10.54
CA TYR A 71 2.21 -7.85 10.00
C TYR A 71 2.66 -6.58 10.74
N VAL A 72 3.21 -6.71 11.94
CA VAL A 72 3.98 -5.62 12.57
C VAL A 72 5.17 -5.26 11.69
N THR A 73 5.91 -6.26 11.20
CA THR A 73 7.06 -6.07 10.31
C THR A 73 6.65 -5.59 8.92
N VAL A 74 5.58 -6.12 8.34
CA VAL A 74 5.04 -5.62 7.06
C VAL A 74 4.73 -4.14 7.15
N ALA A 75 4.02 -3.71 8.20
CA ALA A 75 3.67 -2.31 8.42
C ALA A 75 4.92 -1.44 8.62
N GLU A 76 5.93 -1.92 9.34
CA GLU A 76 7.21 -1.21 9.52
C GLU A 76 7.96 -1.03 8.20
N VAL A 77 8.08 -2.09 7.38
CA VAL A 77 8.71 -2.05 6.06
C VAL A 77 8.02 -1.01 5.16
N ILE A 78 6.71 -1.05 5.08
CA ILE A 78 5.94 -0.11 4.25
C ILE A 78 6.07 1.32 4.77
N LYS A 79 6.02 1.54 6.09
CA LYS A 79 6.23 2.85 6.72
C LYS A 79 7.59 3.43 6.35
N LEU A 80 8.67 2.66 6.48
CA LEU A 80 10.04 3.09 6.18
C LEU A 80 10.20 3.50 4.71
N ILE A 81 9.72 2.69 3.79
CA ILE A 81 9.77 3.01 2.35
C ILE A 81 8.92 4.26 2.04
N SER A 82 7.72 4.37 2.65
CA SER A 82 6.81 5.50 2.42
C SER A 82 7.32 6.82 3.00
N ALA A 83 8.11 6.78 4.07
CA ALA A 83 8.77 7.97 4.61
C ALA A 83 9.78 8.56 3.62
N ALA A 84 10.44 7.71 2.84
CA ALA A 84 11.38 8.10 1.78
C ALA A 84 10.65 8.49 0.49
N ASP A 85 9.78 7.61 0.00
CA ASP A 85 9.00 7.79 -1.24
C ASP A 85 7.64 7.09 -1.11
N PRO A 86 6.56 7.86 -0.89
CA PRO A 86 5.22 7.30 -0.68
C PRO A 86 4.67 6.51 -1.88
N SER A 87 5.07 6.84 -3.10
CA SER A 87 4.66 6.08 -4.27
C SER A 87 5.27 4.68 -4.28
N LEU A 88 6.56 4.57 -3.93
CA LEU A 88 7.24 3.29 -3.79
C LEU A 88 6.69 2.48 -2.61
N GLY A 89 6.25 3.14 -1.54
CA GLY A 89 5.60 2.47 -0.41
C GLY A 89 4.19 1.96 -0.71
N GLN A 90 3.44 2.61 -1.62
CA GLN A 90 2.09 2.20 -1.99
C GLN A 90 2.08 1.04 -3.01
N ILE A 91 3.01 1.00 -3.97
CA ILE A 91 3.01 -0.02 -5.02
C ILE A 91 2.95 -1.46 -4.48
N PRO A 92 3.62 -1.84 -3.36
CA PRO A 92 3.54 -3.18 -2.79
C PRO A 92 2.18 -3.60 -2.22
N GLN A 93 1.28 -2.68 -1.97
CA GLN A 93 0.03 -2.95 -1.26
C GLN A 93 -0.78 -4.10 -1.90
N ASN A 94 -1.10 -3.99 -3.18
CA ASN A 94 -1.89 -5.03 -3.85
C ASN A 94 -1.11 -6.32 -4.07
N HIS A 95 0.21 -6.26 -4.24
CA HIS A 95 1.05 -7.45 -4.32
C HIS A 95 0.94 -8.28 -3.03
N LEU A 96 1.08 -7.65 -1.87
CA LEU A 96 0.98 -8.32 -0.57
C LEU A 96 -0.43 -8.87 -0.33
N GLY A 97 -1.46 -8.11 -0.73
CA GLY A 97 -2.85 -8.59 -0.68
C GLY A 97 -3.11 -9.81 -1.56
N VAL A 98 -2.54 -9.85 -2.77
CA VAL A 98 -2.67 -11.01 -3.67
C VAL A 98 -1.95 -12.24 -3.10
N VAL A 99 -0.79 -12.07 -2.45
CA VAL A 99 -0.12 -13.18 -1.77
C VAL A 99 -1.02 -13.79 -0.69
N ASP A 100 -1.74 -12.97 0.08
CA ASP A 100 -2.68 -13.44 1.10
C ASP A 100 -3.90 -14.13 0.48
N ILE A 101 -4.53 -13.56 -0.55
CA ILE A 101 -5.64 -14.18 -1.27
C ILE A 101 -5.23 -15.55 -1.84
N LEU A 102 -4.03 -15.66 -2.43
CA LEU A 102 -3.48 -16.94 -2.91
C LEU A 102 -3.33 -17.94 -1.77
N LEU A 103 -2.87 -17.50 -0.60
CA LEU A 103 -2.74 -18.37 0.56
C LEU A 103 -4.09 -18.96 0.98
N GLN A 104 -5.16 -18.19 0.90
CA GLN A 104 -6.49 -18.57 1.35
C GLN A 104 -7.28 -19.40 0.31
N THR A 105 -7.19 -19.05 -0.98
CA THR A 105 -8.13 -19.54 -2.00
C THR A 105 -7.51 -20.39 -3.09
N ALA A 106 -6.17 -20.37 -3.25
CA ALA A 106 -5.48 -21.10 -4.30
C ALA A 106 -5.28 -22.58 -3.93
N THR A 107 -5.17 -23.44 -4.95
CA THR A 107 -4.73 -24.83 -4.78
C THR A 107 -3.27 -24.91 -4.35
N GLU A 108 -2.85 -26.05 -3.78
CA GLU A 108 -1.45 -26.26 -3.39
C GLU A 108 -0.46 -26.13 -4.57
N GLU A 109 -0.86 -26.55 -5.76
CA GLU A 109 -0.07 -26.38 -6.98
C GLU A 109 0.09 -24.91 -7.34
N GLN A 110 -1.00 -24.14 -7.34
CA GLN A 110 -1.00 -22.70 -7.57
C GLN A 110 -0.14 -21.96 -6.53
N LYS A 111 -0.28 -22.29 -5.24
CA LYS A 111 0.54 -21.71 -4.16
C LYS A 111 2.02 -21.92 -4.42
N ARG A 112 2.45 -23.17 -4.68
CA ARG A 112 3.85 -23.48 -4.97
C ARG A 112 4.37 -22.73 -6.19
N HIS A 113 3.57 -22.65 -7.25
CA HIS A 113 3.95 -21.96 -8.47
C HIS A 113 4.11 -20.45 -8.24
N TYR A 114 3.09 -19.77 -7.71
CA TYR A 114 3.11 -18.32 -7.59
C TYR A 114 4.00 -17.83 -6.44
N PHE A 115 4.06 -18.52 -5.32
CA PHE A 115 5.01 -18.18 -4.26
C PHE A 115 6.45 -18.40 -4.70
N GLY A 116 6.71 -19.43 -5.51
CA GLY A 116 8.02 -19.61 -6.14
C GLY A 116 8.40 -18.43 -7.05
N LYS A 117 7.46 -17.93 -7.87
CA LYS A 117 7.67 -16.72 -8.67
C LYS A 117 7.94 -15.49 -7.78
N VAL A 118 7.13 -15.28 -6.73
CA VAL A 118 7.30 -14.14 -5.79
C VAL A 118 8.68 -14.19 -5.14
N LEU A 119 9.13 -15.35 -4.66
CA LEU A 119 10.46 -15.55 -4.08
C LEU A 119 11.59 -15.38 -5.10
N ALA A 120 11.31 -15.55 -6.39
CA ALA A 120 12.25 -15.25 -7.47
C ALA A 120 12.26 -13.76 -7.88
N GLY A 121 11.49 -12.88 -7.18
CA GLY A 121 11.45 -11.44 -7.41
C GLY A 121 10.35 -10.97 -8.36
N TYR A 122 9.43 -11.85 -8.77
CA TYR A 122 8.24 -11.42 -9.53
C TYR A 122 7.35 -10.54 -8.65
N ARG A 123 6.80 -9.48 -9.26
CA ARG A 123 5.87 -8.57 -8.62
C ARG A 123 4.52 -8.59 -9.29
N PHE A 124 3.49 -8.64 -8.47
CA PHE A 124 2.11 -8.50 -8.90
C PHE A 124 1.75 -7.01 -8.99
N GLY A 125 0.99 -6.65 -10.03
CA GLY A 125 0.32 -5.36 -10.11
C GLY A 125 -1.09 -5.42 -9.54
N ASN A 126 -1.92 -4.50 -10.01
CA ASN A 126 -3.33 -4.41 -9.63
C ASN A 126 -4.19 -4.13 -10.88
N ALA A 127 -5.23 -4.93 -11.08
CA ALA A 127 -6.29 -4.65 -12.05
C ALA A 127 -7.65 -5.02 -11.43
N PHE A 128 -8.01 -4.35 -10.30
CA PHE A 128 -9.19 -4.67 -9.51
C PHE A 128 -10.31 -3.66 -9.74
N SER A 129 -10.05 -2.37 -9.51
CA SER A 129 -11.07 -1.32 -9.53
C SER A 129 -11.49 -0.94 -10.96
N GLU A 130 -12.72 -0.44 -11.07
CA GLU A 130 -13.30 0.07 -12.32
C GLU A 130 -13.87 1.47 -12.09
N ALA A 131 -13.52 2.42 -12.93
CA ALA A 131 -13.94 3.82 -12.77
C ALA A 131 -15.45 4.04 -13.02
N LYS A 132 -16.10 3.13 -13.76
CA LYS A 132 -17.51 3.26 -14.20
C LYS A 132 -18.45 2.30 -13.47
N SER A 133 -17.95 1.41 -12.61
CA SER A 133 -18.79 0.47 -11.86
C SER A 133 -19.66 1.18 -10.82
N LYS A 134 -20.71 0.52 -10.35
CA LYS A 134 -21.68 1.08 -9.37
C LYS A 134 -21.00 1.50 -8.06
N ASN A 135 -20.03 0.75 -7.61
CA ASN A 135 -19.19 1.03 -6.43
C ASN A 135 -17.88 0.22 -6.51
N ALA A 136 -16.95 0.46 -5.59
CA ALA A 136 -15.65 -0.19 -5.59
C ALA A 136 -15.67 -1.72 -5.47
N GLY A 137 -16.75 -2.31 -4.99
CA GLY A 137 -16.92 -3.76 -4.84
C GLY A 137 -17.72 -4.42 -5.98
N THR A 138 -18.03 -3.69 -7.06
CA THR A 138 -18.74 -4.24 -8.23
C THR A 138 -17.84 -4.22 -9.47
N PHE A 139 -17.89 -5.30 -10.26
CA PHE A 139 -17.03 -5.47 -11.42
C PHE A 139 -17.86 -5.80 -12.65
N ASP A 140 -17.68 -5.04 -13.72
CA ASP A 140 -18.24 -5.29 -15.06
C ASP A 140 -17.35 -6.23 -15.87
N THR A 141 -16.06 -6.35 -15.52
CA THR A 141 -15.11 -7.29 -16.11
C THR A 141 -15.62 -8.72 -16.00
N GLN A 142 -15.61 -9.44 -17.12
CA GLN A 142 -16.08 -10.82 -17.22
C GLN A 142 -14.93 -11.81 -17.32
N ILE A 143 -15.07 -12.92 -16.59
CA ILE A 143 -14.20 -14.10 -16.71
C ILE A 143 -15.07 -15.27 -17.14
N ARG A 144 -14.89 -15.73 -18.37
CA ARG A 144 -15.65 -16.83 -18.96
C ARG A 144 -14.82 -18.09 -19.07
N PHE A 145 -15.32 -19.19 -18.55
CA PHE A 145 -14.63 -20.46 -18.56
C PHE A 145 -14.90 -21.25 -19.84
N HIS A 146 -13.84 -21.76 -20.49
CA HIS A 146 -13.87 -22.53 -21.72
C HIS A 146 -12.94 -23.76 -21.62
N GLY A 147 -13.48 -24.92 -21.26
CA GLY A 147 -12.68 -26.13 -21.09
C GLY A 147 -11.60 -25.94 -20.01
N ASP A 148 -10.34 -25.96 -20.42
CA ASP A 148 -9.15 -25.82 -19.57
C ASP A 148 -8.59 -24.38 -19.50
N THR A 149 -9.31 -23.42 -20.08
CA THR A 149 -8.94 -22.00 -20.11
C THR A 149 -10.04 -21.09 -19.60
N ALA A 150 -9.68 -19.85 -19.33
CA ALA A 150 -10.62 -18.77 -19.06
C ALA A 150 -10.28 -17.56 -19.94
N GLN A 151 -11.30 -16.89 -20.46
CA GLN A 151 -11.19 -15.66 -21.22
C GLN A 151 -11.63 -14.48 -20.36
N ILE A 152 -10.84 -13.40 -20.38
CA ILE A 152 -11.03 -12.20 -19.56
C ILE A 152 -11.26 -11.01 -20.50
N ASN A 153 -12.36 -10.27 -20.25
CA ASN A 153 -12.69 -9.06 -20.98
C ASN A 153 -13.13 -7.97 -20.02
N GLY A 154 -12.59 -6.76 -20.17
CA GLY A 154 -12.96 -5.63 -19.33
C GLY A 154 -11.98 -4.46 -19.37
N GLU A 155 -12.37 -3.40 -18.66
CA GLU A 155 -11.57 -2.19 -18.46
C GLU A 155 -11.41 -1.91 -16.99
N LYS A 156 -10.18 -1.68 -16.56
CA LYS A 156 -9.81 -1.36 -15.17
C LYS A 156 -9.19 0.03 -15.10
N PHE A 157 -9.31 0.67 -13.92
CA PHE A 157 -8.65 1.93 -13.61
C PHE A 157 -8.21 1.94 -12.14
N TYR A 158 -7.32 2.84 -11.75
CA TYR A 158 -6.60 2.83 -10.46
C TYR A 158 -5.72 1.58 -10.32
N CYS A 159 -5.12 1.13 -11.43
CA CYS A 159 -4.32 -0.08 -11.49
C CYS A 159 -2.89 0.14 -10.99
N THR A 160 -2.75 0.46 -9.71
CA THR A 160 -1.47 0.75 -9.05
C THR A 160 -0.47 -0.37 -9.31
N GLY A 161 0.71 0.00 -9.81
CA GLY A 161 1.81 -0.93 -10.03
C GLY A 161 1.66 -1.82 -11.26
N ALA A 162 0.49 -1.87 -11.96
CA ALA A 162 0.29 -2.73 -13.12
C ALA A 162 1.29 -2.45 -14.26
N LEU A 163 1.68 -1.17 -14.44
CA LEU A 163 2.64 -0.79 -15.45
C LEU A 163 4.02 -1.43 -15.23
N PHE A 164 4.37 -1.71 -13.97
CA PHE A 164 5.66 -2.28 -13.56
C PHE A 164 5.61 -3.78 -13.30
N ALA A 165 4.42 -4.37 -13.29
CA ALA A 165 4.20 -5.76 -12.89
C ALA A 165 4.78 -6.76 -13.89
N HIS A 166 5.14 -7.94 -13.37
CA HIS A 166 5.42 -9.13 -14.17
C HIS A 166 4.14 -9.95 -14.39
N ILE A 167 3.24 -9.91 -13.42
CA ILE A 167 1.91 -10.53 -13.47
C ILE A 167 0.89 -9.47 -13.04
N VAL A 168 -0.23 -9.37 -13.76
CA VAL A 168 -1.32 -8.43 -13.49
C VAL A 168 -2.55 -9.21 -13.00
N PRO A 169 -2.69 -9.39 -11.67
CA PRO A 169 -3.90 -9.97 -11.10
C PRO A 169 -5.12 -9.12 -11.46
N THR A 170 -6.09 -9.76 -12.11
CA THR A 170 -7.29 -9.09 -12.63
C THR A 170 -8.53 -9.72 -12.03
N VAL A 171 -9.32 -8.94 -11.29
CA VAL A 171 -10.60 -9.39 -10.76
C VAL A 171 -11.70 -9.24 -11.80
N GLY A 172 -12.57 -10.23 -11.89
CA GLY A 172 -13.77 -10.20 -12.72
C GLY A 172 -14.82 -11.19 -12.24
N ASN A 173 -16.02 -11.08 -12.74
CA ASN A 173 -17.14 -11.95 -12.41
C ASN A 173 -17.34 -13.04 -13.47
N ASN A 174 -17.68 -14.24 -13.02
CA ASN A 174 -18.21 -15.26 -13.92
C ASN A 174 -19.69 -14.99 -14.26
N GLU A 175 -20.30 -15.83 -15.09
CA GLU A 175 -21.71 -15.71 -15.49
C GLU A 175 -22.71 -15.80 -14.33
N LYS A 176 -22.28 -16.34 -13.18
CA LYS A 176 -23.07 -16.44 -11.94
C LYS A 176 -22.85 -15.24 -11.00
N GLY A 177 -22.06 -14.25 -11.40
CA GLY A 177 -21.71 -13.09 -10.56
C GLY A 177 -20.70 -13.38 -9.45
N GLN A 178 -20.01 -14.53 -9.50
CA GLN A 178 -18.96 -14.88 -8.54
C GLN A 178 -17.62 -14.27 -8.96
N ALA A 179 -16.91 -13.63 -8.04
CA ALA A 179 -15.63 -13.01 -8.29
C ALA A 179 -14.49 -14.02 -8.38
N PHE A 180 -13.69 -13.90 -9.42
CA PHE A 180 -12.43 -14.63 -9.63
C PHE A 180 -11.29 -13.66 -9.89
N ILE A 181 -10.05 -14.09 -9.66
CA ILE A 181 -8.86 -13.37 -10.08
C ILE A 181 -8.12 -14.20 -11.12
N GLY A 182 -7.95 -13.62 -12.32
CA GLY A 182 -7.03 -14.14 -13.32
C GLY A 182 -5.63 -13.57 -13.12
N LEU A 183 -4.62 -14.42 -12.99
CA LEU A 183 -3.21 -14.04 -12.84
C LEU A 183 -2.59 -13.93 -14.24
N VAL A 184 -2.75 -12.76 -14.85
CA VAL A 184 -2.40 -12.50 -16.25
C VAL A 184 -0.91 -12.13 -16.36
N GLU A 185 -0.15 -12.88 -17.16
CA GLU A 185 1.25 -12.52 -17.47
C GLU A 185 1.30 -11.16 -18.18
N ARG A 186 2.34 -10.35 -17.91
CA ARG A 186 2.46 -8.97 -18.40
C ARG A 186 2.45 -8.85 -19.94
N ASP A 187 2.91 -9.85 -20.62
CA ASP A 187 3.01 -9.95 -22.09
C ASP A 187 1.88 -10.77 -22.74
N ALA A 188 0.84 -11.13 -21.97
CA ALA A 188 -0.29 -11.89 -22.49
C ALA A 188 -0.99 -11.13 -23.65
N PRO A 189 -1.28 -11.82 -24.77
CA PRO A 189 -2.04 -11.22 -25.86
C PRO A 189 -3.39 -10.68 -25.39
N GLY A 190 -3.75 -9.46 -25.82
CA GLY A 190 -4.99 -8.79 -25.43
C GLY A 190 -4.87 -7.97 -24.12
N LEU A 191 -3.77 -8.08 -23.36
CA LEU A 191 -3.52 -7.22 -22.20
C LEU A 191 -2.84 -5.92 -22.63
N THR A 192 -3.47 -4.79 -22.32
CA THR A 192 -2.87 -3.45 -22.49
C THR A 192 -2.86 -2.71 -21.17
N VAL A 193 -1.66 -2.30 -20.71
CA VAL A 193 -1.50 -1.46 -19.52
C VAL A 193 -1.10 -0.06 -19.95
N ILE A 194 -1.87 0.95 -19.55
CA ILE A 194 -1.82 2.31 -20.06
C ILE A 194 -1.22 3.25 -19.01
N ASP A 195 -0.18 4.01 -19.39
CA ASP A 195 0.40 5.06 -18.54
C ASP A 195 -0.41 6.37 -18.70
N ASN A 196 -1.59 6.42 -18.09
CA ASN A 196 -2.49 7.57 -18.10
C ASN A 196 -2.89 8.03 -16.68
N TRP A 197 -2.06 7.76 -15.68
CA TRP A 197 -2.25 8.30 -14.34
C TRP A 197 -1.80 9.76 -14.27
N ASP A 198 -2.73 10.67 -13.97
CA ASP A 198 -2.53 12.12 -13.90
C ASP A 198 -2.82 12.73 -12.53
N GLY A 199 -2.84 11.90 -11.47
CA GLY A 199 -3.04 12.36 -10.10
C GLY A 199 -2.02 13.42 -9.67
N PHE A 200 -2.47 14.45 -8.94
CA PHE A 200 -1.58 15.51 -8.45
C PHE A 200 -0.61 15.04 -7.36
N GLY A 201 -0.91 13.93 -6.69
CA GLY A 201 -0.04 13.22 -5.75
C GLY A 201 0.03 11.73 -6.10
N GLN A 202 0.90 10.98 -5.41
CA GLN A 202 1.21 9.59 -5.77
C GLN A 202 1.55 9.46 -7.27
N ARG A 203 2.29 10.44 -7.77
CA ARG A 203 2.48 10.68 -9.22
C ARG A 203 3.16 9.55 -9.94
N THR A 204 3.98 8.78 -9.25
CA THR A 204 4.84 7.73 -9.83
C THR A 204 4.35 6.31 -9.56
N THR A 205 3.14 6.15 -8.99
CA THR A 205 2.51 4.82 -8.82
C THR A 205 2.00 4.21 -10.12
N ALA A 206 1.90 5.03 -11.18
CA ALA A 206 1.33 4.64 -12.47
C ALA A 206 -0.04 3.94 -12.32
N SER A 207 -0.92 4.53 -11.49
CA SER A 207 -2.25 3.97 -11.17
C SER A 207 -3.28 4.21 -12.29
N GLY A 208 -2.85 4.02 -13.55
CA GLY A 208 -3.65 4.23 -14.76
C GLY A 208 -4.57 3.07 -15.10
N GLY A 209 -4.88 2.93 -16.38
CA GLY A 209 -5.83 1.97 -16.92
C GLY A 209 -5.19 0.63 -17.33
N VAL A 210 -6.02 -0.40 -17.30
CA VAL A 210 -5.74 -1.72 -17.87
C VAL A 210 -6.93 -2.13 -18.73
N THR A 211 -6.67 -2.55 -19.96
CA THR A 211 -7.68 -3.12 -20.86
C THR A 211 -7.36 -4.58 -21.11
N LEU A 212 -8.39 -5.41 -21.04
CA LEU A 212 -8.34 -6.83 -21.36
C LEU A 212 -9.33 -7.09 -22.50
N ASP A 213 -8.79 -7.45 -23.66
CA ASP A 213 -9.55 -7.76 -24.88
C ASP A 213 -9.29 -9.21 -25.29
N GLY A 214 -10.18 -10.11 -24.86
CA GLY A 214 -10.09 -11.53 -25.13
C GLY A 214 -8.87 -12.21 -24.50
N VAL A 215 -8.32 -11.68 -23.41
CA VAL A 215 -7.15 -12.28 -22.75
C VAL A 215 -7.49 -13.71 -22.30
N THR A 216 -6.71 -14.67 -22.77
CA THR A 216 -6.91 -16.08 -22.44
C THR A 216 -5.81 -16.55 -21.48
N VAL A 217 -6.23 -17.17 -20.38
CA VAL A 217 -5.35 -17.75 -19.37
C VAL A 217 -5.71 -19.21 -19.10
N PRO A 218 -4.77 -20.10 -18.72
CA PRO A 218 -5.11 -21.45 -18.28
C PRO A 218 -5.88 -21.40 -16.95
N LEU A 219 -6.70 -22.41 -16.64
CA LEU A 219 -7.43 -22.47 -15.37
C LEU A 219 -6.49 -22.49 -14.14
N SER A 220 -5.27 -22.98 -14.31
CA SER A 220 -4.23 -22.92 -13.27
C SER A 220 -3.79 -21.50 -12.91
N ALA A 221 -4.15 -20.50 -13.74
CA ALA A 221 -3.92 -19.07 -13.48
C ALA A 221 -5.18 -18.35 -12.96
N VAL A 222 -6.24 -19.08 -12.59
CA VAL A 222 -7.49 -18.48 -12.07
C VAL A 222 -7.75 -18.95 -10.66
N VAL A 223 -8.02 -18.03 -9.73
CA VAL A 223 -8.33 -18.34 -8.33
C VAL A 223 -9.72 -17.80 -7.94
N PRO A 224 -10.48 -18.54 -7.12
CA PRO A 224 -11.86 -18.19 -6.74
C PRO A 224 -11.86 -17.14 -5.62
N ALA A 225 -11.68 -15.86 -5.94
CA ALA A 225 -11.60 -14.77 -4.95
C ALA A 225 -12.87 -14.64 -4.08
N HIS A 226 -14.05 -15.05 -4.59
CA HIS A 226 -15.29 -15.00 -3.83
C HIS A 226 -15.25 -15.89 -2.57
N LEU A 227 -14.41 -16.93 -2.52
CA LEU A 227 -14.27 -17.80 -1.36
C LEU A 227 -13.50 -17.17 -0.19
N ALA A 228 -12.74 -16.11 -0.44
CA ALA A 228 -11.91 -15.48 0.59
C ALA A 228 -12.70 -14.96 1.80
N PHE A 229 -13.98 -14.60 1.60
CA PHE A 229 -14.85 -14.04 2.64
C PHE A 229 -15.90 -15.01 3.20
N ASP A 230 -15.93 -16.27 2.72
CA ASP A 230 -16.87 -17.29 3.22
C ASP A 230 -16.55 -17.72 4.66
N GLN A 231 -15.30 -17.61 5.05
CA GLN A 231 -14.82 -17.90 6.40
C GLN A 231 -14.27 -16.61 7.07
N PRO A 232 -14.13 -16.59 8.40
CA PRO A 232 -13.41 -15.52 9.08
C PRO A 232 -12.01 -15.36 8.49
N THR A 233 -11.72 -14.16 7.94
CA THR A 233 -10.47 -13.84 7.23
C THR A 233 -9.95 -12.48 7.64
N ALA A 234 -8.62 -12.34 7.72
CA ALA A 234 -7.94 -11.08 7.95
C ALA A 234 -7.66 -10.27 6.67
N ASP A 235 -8.17 -10.68 5.50
CA ASP A 235 -7.89 -10.07 4.20
C ASP A 235 -8.19 -8.55 4.17
N GLY A 236 -9.35 -8.14 4.69
CA GLY A 236 -9.68 -6.72 4.85
C GLY A 236 -8.72 -5.96 5.77
N PRO A 237 -8.50 -6.39 7.01
CA PRO A 237 -7.48 -5.83 7.91
C PRO A 237 -6.07 -5.76 7.30
N ILE A 238 -5.64 -6.79 6.55
CA ILE A 238 -4.35 -6.82 5.85
C ILE A 238 -4.27 -5.71 4.80
N SER A 239 -5.29 -5.60 3.95
CA SER A 239 -5.37 -4.53 2.96
C SER A 239 -5.26 -3.14 3.61
N GLN A 240 -5.97 -2.92 4.71
CA GLN A 240 -6.09 -1.62 5.36
C GLN A 240 -4.88 -1.24 6.24
N ILE A 241 -4.20 -2.19 6.88
CA ILE A 241 -3.00 -1.89 7.67
C ILE A 241 -1.86 -1.38 6.78
N ILE A 242 -1.73 -1.90 5.57
CA ILE A 242 -0.74 -1.45 4.60
C ILE A 242 -1.02 0.02 4.19
N GLN A 243 -2.29 0.38 3.99
CA GLN A 243 -2.68 1.76 3.72
C GLN A 243 -2.37 2.68 4.92
N ALA A 244 -2.63 2.24 6.15
CA ALA A 244 -2.28 2.99 7.35
C ALA A 244 -0.75 3.19 7.49
N ALA A 245 0.04 2.18 7.11
CA ALA A 245 1.50 2.25 7.11
C ALA A 245 2.03 3.27 6.09
N VAL A 246 1.43 3.36 4.90
CA VAL A 246 1.79 4.39 3.90
C VAL A 246 1.54 5.80 4.45
N ASP A 247 0.34 6.05 5.01
CA ASP A 247 0.01 7.35 5.61
C ASP A 247 0.93 7.68 6.79
N THR A 248 1.27 6.69 7.64
CA THR A 248 2.22 6.86 8.76
C THR A 248 3.61 7.25 8.24
N GLY A 249 4.08 6.61 7.17
CA GLY A 249 5.35 6.94 6.53
C GLY A 249 5.36 8.37 5.96
N ILE A 250 4.28 8.81 5.33
CA ILE A 250 4.14 10.19 4.85
C ILE A 250 4.23 11.18 6.02
N ALA A 251 3.53 10.91 7.13
CA ALA A 251 3.57 11.74 8.32
C ALA A 251 4.99 11.85 8.89
N LEU A 252 5.70 10.72 9.01
CA LEU A 252 7.09 10.67 9.47
C LEU A 252 8.01 11.46 8.55
N GLY A 253 7.94 11.24 7.24
CA GLY A 253 8.76 11.97 6.26
C GLY A 253 8.50 13.49 6.28
N ALA A 254 7.25 13.90 6.45
CA ALA A 254 6.89 15.31 6.58
C ALA A 254 7.43 15.92 7.87
N LEU A 255 7.35 15.22 8.99
CA LEU A 255 7.89 15.65 10.28
C LEU A 255 9.43 15.82 10.24
N GLU A 256 10.13 14.86 9.65
CA GLU A 256 11.59 14.96 9.51
C GLU A 256 12.00 16.17 8.65
N GLN A 257 11.28 16.44 7.56
CA GLN A 257 11.51 17.65 6.78
C GLN A 257 11.16 18.93 7.56
N ALA A 258 10.10 18.91 8.35
CA ALA A 258 9.73 20.05 9.19
C ALA A 258 10.83 20.37 10.21
N LYS A 259 11.44 19.37 10.85
CA LYS A 259 12.58 19.52 11.77
C LYS A 259 13.79 20.17 11.06
N ILE A 260 14.13 19.70 9.85
CA ILE A 260 15.24 20.23 9.04
C ILE A 260 15.00 21.71 8.68
N PHE A 261 13.81 22.04 8.20
CA PHE A 261 13.48 23.38 7.76
C PHE A 261 13.28 24.36 8.91
N ALA A 262 12.71 23.93 10.05
CA ALA A 262 12.58 24.75 11.25
C ALA A 262 13.95 25.20 11.77
N ARG A 263 14.97 24.32 11.77
CA ARG A 263 16.35 24.69 12.15
C ARG A 263 17.01 25.73 11.25
N GLN A 264 16.49 25.93 10.05
CA GLN A 264 16.99 26.89 9.08
C GLN A 264 16.06 28.12 8.94
N ALA A 265 14.91 28.13 9.62
CA ALA A 265 13.96 29.22 9.59
C ALA A 265 14.52 30.46 10.31
N ARG A 266 14.18 31.65 9.80
CA ARG A 266 14.48 32.89 10.50
C ARG A 266 13.48 33.05 11.67
N PRO A 267 13.93 33.65 12.80
CA PRO A 267 13.01 33.94 13.88
C PRO A 267 11.99 35.00 13.43
N TRP A 268 10.75 34.89 13.93
CA TRP A 268 9.78 35.92 13.80
C TRP A 268 10.16 37.13 14.70
N ILE A 269 9.92 38.35 14.26
CA ILE A 269 10.38 39.56 14.95
C ILE A 269 9.82 39.64 16.40
N ASP A 270 8.58 39.24 16.62
CA ASP A 270 7.95 39.32 17.93
C ASP A 270 8.45 38.20 18.89
N SER A 271 9.14 37.18 18.38
CA SER A 271 9.69 36.11 19.21
C SER A 271 10.86 36.59 20.07
N GLN A 272 11.56 37.63 19.63
CA GLN A 272 12.79 38.18 20.27
C GLN A 272 13.88 37.11 20.45
N GLN A 273 13.87 36.05 19.62
CA GLN A 273 14.85 34.97 19.64
C GLN A 273 15.93 35.19 18.58
N ASP A 274 17.11 34.60 18.79
CA ASP A 274 18.22 34.64 17.81
C ASP A 274 17.97 33.69 16.64
N HIS A 275 17.21 32.60 16.88
CA HIS A 275 16.97 31.55 15.89
C HIS A 275 15.50 31.09 15.88
N GLY A 276 14.98 30.71 14.69
CA GLY A 276 13.62 30.25 14.53
C GLY A 276 13.26 29.01 15.35
N TRP A 277 14.21 28.10 15.59
CA TRP A 277 13.97 26.89 16.44
C TRP A 277 13.91 27.19 17.94
N GLN A 278 14.17 28.41 18.39
CA GLN A 278 14.01 28.88 19.76
C GLN A 278 12.63 29.50 20.00
N ASP A 279 11.87 29.74 18.92
CA ASP A 279 10.52 30.27 18.99
C ASP A 279 9.60 29.27 19.74
N PRO A 280 8.86 29.72 20.79
CA PRO A 280 8.04 28.82 21.60
C PRO A 280 6.90 28.17 20.80
N PHE A 281 6.37 28.81 19.77
CA PHE A 281 5.34 28.25 18.90
C PHE A 281 5.91 27.19 17.96
N THR A 282 7.11 27.40 17.43
CA THR A 282 7.84 26.38 16.64
C THR A 282 8.11 25.13 17.50
N ILE A 283 8.59 25.32 18.74
CA ILE A 283 8.84 24.22 19.67
C ILE A 283 7.56 23.47 19.97
N ALA A 284 6.47 24.18 20.30
CA ALA A 284 5.18 23.57 20.60
C ALA A 284 4.61 22.79 19.40
N ALA A 285 4.71 23.35 18.18
CA ALA A 285 4.22 22.71 16.96
C ALA A 285 5.00 21.42 16.61
N ILE A 286 6.32 21.44 16.75
CA ILE A 286 7.15 20.23 16.58
C ILE A 286 6.78 19.18 17.64
N GLY A 287 6.59 19.60 18.90
CA GLY A 287 6.15 18.71 19.97
C GLY A 287 4.78 18.07 19.70
N ASP A 288 3.82 18.85 19.18
CA ASP A 288 2.50 18.34 18.78
C ASP A 288 2.60 17.30 17.64
N LEU A 289 3.41 17.56 16.64
CA LEU A 289 3.61 16.60 15.56
C LEU A 289 4.33 15.33 16.01
N GLU A 290 5.35 15.46 16.86
CA GLU A 290 6.17 14.34 17.34
C GLU A 290 5.29 13.31 18.09
N TRP A 291 4.51 13.76 19.10
CA TRP A 291 3.67 12.82 19.85
C TRP A 291 2.56 12.18 19.00
N ARG A 292 2.03 12.90 17.99
CA ARG A 292 1.03 12.35 17.07
C ARG A 292 1.63 11.27 16.18
N VAL A 293 2.82 11.50 15.62
CA VAL A 293 3.53 10.49 14.82
C VAL A 293 3.84 9.27 15.67
N HIS A 294 4.38 9.43 16.88
CA HIS A 294 4.61 8.32 17.81
C HIS A 294 3.32 7.59 18.18
N GLY A 295 2.22 8.32 18.42
CA GLY A 295 0.91 7.73 18.65
C GLY A 295 0.42 6.90 17.47
N THR A 296 0.67 7.39 16.23
CA THR A 296 0.33 6.68 15.00
C THR A 296 1.18 5.41 14.83
N GLU A 297 2.48 5.46 15.11
CA GLU A 297 3.35 4.28 15.09
C GLU A 297 2.93 3.24 16.13
N ALA A 298 2.56 3.67 17.33
CA ALA A 298 2.11 2.78 18.39
C ALA A 298 0.80 2.05 18.03
N ILE A 299 -0.19 2.76 17.48
CA ILE A 299 -1.44 2.12 17.05
C ILE A 299 -1.25 1.25 15.81
N LEU A 300 -0.34 1.62 14.90
CA LEU A 300 0.02 0.80 13.74
C LEU A 300 0.64 -0.53 14.17
N SER A 301 1.58 -0.51 15.13
CA SER A 301 2.15 -1.73 15.71
C SER A 301 1.09 -2.60 16.39
N LYS A 302 0.18 -1.98 17.17
CA LYS A 302 -0.94 -2.69 17.79
C LYS A 302 -1.88 -3.31 16.73
N ALA A 303 -2.08 -2.63 15.61
CA ALA A 303 -2.87 -3.16 14.48
C ALA A 303 -2.19 -4.38 13.86
N GLY A 304 -0.87 -4.35 13.67
CA GLY A 304 -0.09 -5.51 13.21
C GLY A 304 -0.27 -6.73 14.11
N LEU A 305 -0.12 -6.55 15.43
CA LEU A 305 -0.36 -7.64 16.40
C LEU A 305 -1.79 -8.20 16.34
N ALA A 306 -2.79 -7.35 16.11
CA ALA A 306 -4.17 -7.80 15.98
C ALA A 306 -4.40 -8.60 14.69
N VAL A 307 -3.76 -8.21 13.59
CA VAL A 307 -3.78 -8.96 12.31
C VAL A 307 -3.08 -10.32 12.50
N ASP A 308 -1.88 -10.33 13.11
CA ASP A 308 -1.15 -11.58 13.36
C ASP A 308 -1.96 -12.55 14.22
N ARG A 309 -2.68 -12.03 15.24
CA ARG A 309 -3.58 -12.85 16.05
C ARG A 309 -4.76 -13.39 15.24
N ALA A 310 -5.38 -12.58 14.38
CA ALA A 310 -6.48 -13.02 13.53
C ALA A 310 -6.05 -14.10 12.54
N LEU A 311 -4.81 -14.07 12.06
CA LEU A 311 -4.23 -15.11 11.21
C LEU A 311 -3.90 -16.40 11.97
N ALA A 312 -3.43 -16.29 13.20
CA ALA A 312 -3.11 -17.45 14.03
C ALA A 312 -4.37 -18.17 14.58
N GLU A 313 -5.41 -17.41 14.88
CA GLU A 313 -6.66 -17.89 15.49
C GLU A 313 -7.87 -17.30 14.74
N PRO A 314 -8.12 -17.69 13.46
CA PRO A 314 -9.16 -17.06 12.65
C PRO A 314 -10.56 -17.40 13.17
N ASN A 315 -11.24 -16.40 13.69
CA ASN A 315 -12.64 -16.46 14.11
C ASN A 315 -13.29 -15.07 14.06
N GLU A 316 -14.61 -15.00 14.23
CA GLU A 316 -15.38 -13.76 14.16
C GLU A 316 -14.88 -12.66 15.09
N ASP A 317 -14.40 -13.02 16.29
CA ASP A 317 -13.96 -12.04 17.29
C ASP A 317 -12.56 -11.50 16.99
N THR A 318 -11.63 -12.38 16.67
CA THR A 318 -10.25 -11.97 16.33
C THR A 318 -10.20 -11.13 15.06
N VAL A 319 -10.98 -11.49 14.04
CA VAL A 319 -11.10 -10.73 12.79
C VAL A 319 -11.77 -9.36 13.04
N ALA A 320 -12.87 -9.33 13.82
CA ALA A 320 -13.51 -8.06 14.17
C ALA A 320 -12.59 -7.14 14.98
N GLN A 321 -11.79 -7.67 15.90
CA GLN A 321 -10.79 -6.91 16.64
C GLN A 321 -9.67 -6.39 15.72
N ALA A 322 -9.19 -7.19 14.78
CA ALA A 322 -8.21 -6.74 13.79
C ALA A 322 -8.77 -5.57 12.96
N SER A 323 -9.99 -5.73 12.41
CA SER A 323 -10.67 -4.66 11.65
C SER A 323 -10.82 -3.38 12.47
N LEU A 324 -11.19 -3.50 13.76
CA LEU A 324 -11.35 -2.35 14.65
C LEU A 324 -10.04 -1.60 14.89
N VAL A 325 -8.97 -2.31 15.27
CA VAL A 325 -7.68 -1.67 15.57
C VAL A 325 -7.03 -1.11 14.31
N VAL A 326 -7.15 -1.81 13.19
CA VAL A 326 -6.68 -1.30 11.88
C VAL A 326 -7.47 -0.05 11.45
N ALA A 327 -8.80 -0.02 11.67
CA ALA A 327 -9.59 1.19 11.41
C ALA A 327 -9.13 2.39 12.26
N GLN A 328 -8.78 2.17 13.54
CA GLN A 328 -8.20 3.20 14.41
C GLN A 328 -6.85 3.70 13.88
N ALA A 329 -5.97 2.78 13.45
CA ALA A 329 -4.68 3.12 12.84
C ALA A 329 -4.88 3.93 11.55
N LYS A 330 -5.82 3.52 10.68
CA LYS A 330 -6.13 4.20 9.42
C LYS A 330 -6.64 5.63 9.62
N VAL A 331 -7.52 5.86 10.61
CA VAL A 331 -8.00 7.20 10.94
C VAL A 331 -6.86 8.08 11.41
N LEU A 332 -6.11 7.63 12.42
CA LEU A 332 -5.05 8.43 13.03
C LEU A 332 -3.91 8.71 12.04
N SER A 333 -3.52 7.72 11.22
CA SER A 333 -2.46 7.91 10.22
C SER A 333 -2.87 8.92 9.14
N ALA A 334 -4.12 8.84 8.64
CA ALA A 334 -4.63 9.78 7.63
C ALA A 334 -4.68 11.22 8.15
N GLU A 335 -5.17 11.43 9.38
CA GLU A 335 -5.20 12.75 10.00
C GLU A 335 -3.81 13.29 10.27
N THR A 336 -2.92 12.46 10.81
CA THR A 336 -1.54 12.86 11.14
C THR A 336 -0.75 13.19 9.87
N ALA A 337 -0.91 12.42 8.78
CA ALA A 337 -0.25 12.68 7.51
C ALA A 337 -0.66 14.05 6.91
N LEU A 338 -1.97 14.33 6.91
CA LEU A 338 -2.49 15.62 6.43
C LEU A 338 -2.04 16.80 7.32
N LEU A 339 -2.07 16.61 8.64
CA LEU A 339 -1.62 17.63 9.59
C LEU A 339 -0.13 17.92 9.44
N ALA A 340 0.73 16.88 9.48
CA ALA A 340 2.17 17.03 9.41
C ALA A 340 2.60 17.65 8.09
N SER A 341 2.03 17.20 6.96
CA SER A 341 2.34 17.75 5.65
C SER A 341 1.88 19.19 5.45
N SER A 342 0.82 19.63 6.13
CA SER A 342 0.38 21.03 6.14
C SER A 342 1.24 21.89 7.08
N LYS A 343 1.52 21.42 8.30
CA LYS A 343 2.35 22.12 9.29
C LYS A 343 3.81 22.29 8.82
N LEU A 344 4.30 21.41 7.97
CA LEU A 344 5.60 21.53 7.34
C LEU A 344 5.78 22.91 6.67
N PHE A 345 4.76 23.43 5.98
CA PHE A 345 4.86 24.75 5.34
C PHE A 345 4.92 25.89 6.34
N GLU A 346 4.12 25.83 7.39
CA GLU A 346 4.11 26.83 8.46
C GLU A 346 5.47 26.90 9.17
N LEU A 347 6.03 25.75 9.51
CA LEU A 347 7.33 25.65 10.19
C LEU A 347 8.54 26.00 9.29
N ALA A 348 8.45 25.70 8.00
CA ALA A 348 9.50 26.02 7.04
C ALA A 348 9.48 27.48 6.55
N GLY A 349 8.35 28.19 6.77
CA GLY A 349 8.16 29.56 6.35
C GLY A 349 8.02 29.75 4.83
N THR A 350 8.07 31.00 4.36
CA THR A 350 7.79 31.35 2.95
C THR A 350 8.65 30.67 1.91
N ARG A 351 9.86 30.25 2.24
CA ARG A 351 10.73 29.50 1.31
C ARG A 351 10.20 28.10 0.98
N SER A 352 9.32 27.52 1.83
CA SER A 352 8.73 26.21 1.62
C SER A 352 7.91 26.10 0.34
N VAL A 353 7.34 27.22 -0.14
CA VAL A 353 6.51 27.26 -1.34
C VAL A 353 7.30 27.28 -2.65
N THR A 354 8.63 27.33 -2.57
CA THR A 354 9.47 27.38 -3.79
C THR A 354 9.61 26.00 -4.42
N ALA A 355 9.41 25.92 -5.73
CA ALA A 355 9.44 24.68 -6.49
C ALA A 355 10.72 23.85 -6.32
N LYS A 356 11.87 24.51 -6.04
CA LYS A 356 13.16 23.82 -5.84
C LYS A 356 13.16 22.85 -4.67
N HIS A 357 12.35 23.11 -3.63
CA HIS A 357 12.27 22.24 -2.45
C HIS A 357 11.23 21.13 -2.60
N ASN A 358 10.23 21.33 -3.47
CA ASN A 358 9.17 20.35 -3.74
C ASN A 358 8.54 19.77 -2.45
N LEU A 359 8.35 20.60 -1.41
CA LEU A 359 7.81 20.15 -0.13
C LEU A 359 6.32 19.83 -0.21
N ASP A 360 5.63 20.41 -1.18
CA ASP A 360 4.23 20.12 -1.47
C ASP A 360 3.98 18.65 -1.84
N ARG A 361 5.03 17.91 -2.25
CA ARG A 361 4.91 16.47 -2.51
C ARG A 361 4.38 15.71 -1.29
N PHE A 362 4.72 16.08 -0.06
CA PHE A 362 4.21 15.43 1.14
C PHE A 362 2.69 15.59 1.28
N TRP A 363 2.22 16.82 1.13
CA TRP A 363 0.78 17.09 1.17
C TRP A 363 0.03 16.48 -0.02
N ARG A 364 0.57 16.59 -1.22
CA ARG A 364 -0.03 15.99 -2.43
C ARG A 364 -0.15 14.47 -2.31
N ASN A 365 0.89 13.82 -1.82
CA ASN A 365 0.89 12.38 -1.58
C ASN A 365 -0.10 11.99 -0.47
N ALA A 366 -0.08 12.68 0.67
CA ALA A 366 -1.03 12.44 1.76
C ALA A 366 -2.48 12.64 1.29
N ARG A 367 -2.76 13.78 0.62
CA ARG A 367 -4.12 14.06 0.17
C ARG A 367 -4.64 13.07 -0.85
N THR A 368 -3.79 12.63 -1.78
CA THR A 368 -4.16 11.62 -2.77
C THR A 368 -4.38 10.25 -2.11
N HIS A 369 -3.46 9.81 -1.25
CA HIS A 369 -3.51 8.49 -0.64
C HIS A 369 -4.67 8.34 0.35
N THR A 370 -4.96 9.35 1.16
CA THR A 370 -6.08 9.35 2.12
C THR A 370 -7.47 9.37 1.46
N LEU A 371 -7.55 9.48 0.12
CA LEU A 371 -8.79 9.34 -0.66
C LEU A 371 -9.00 7.92 -1.21
N HIS A 372 -8.05 7.01 -1.00
CA HIS A 372 -8.15 5.63 -1.46
C HIS A 372 -9.45 4.96 -1.00
N ASP A 373 -9.78 5.14 0.27
CA ASP A 373 -11.08 4.78 0.85
C ASP A 373 -11.49 5.83 1.90
N PRO A 374 -12.80 6.09 2.06
CA PRO A 374 -13.25 7.23 2.86
C PRO A 374 -13.12 6.98 4.35
N ALA A 375 -12.16 7.64 5.02
CA ALA A 375 -11.89 7.53 6.46
C ALA A 375 -13.15 7.73 7.34
N ARG A 376 -14.15 8.53 6.88
CA ARG A 376 -15.41 8.73 7.62
C ARG A 376 -16.15 7.42 7.93
N TRP A 377 -16.01 6.37 7.10
CA TRP A 377 -16.62 5.08 7.36
C TRP A 377 -15.87 4.31 8.45
N LYS A 378 -14.58 4.58 8.65
CA LYS A 378 -13.82 3.99 9.78
C LYS A 378 -14.27 4.57 11.12
N TYR A 379 -14.57 5.89 11.19
CA TYR A 379 -15.20 6.46 12.39
C TYR A 379 -16.54 5.80 12.71
N HIS A 380 -17.39 5.61 11.70
CA HIS A 380 -18.68 4.93 11.85
C HIS A 380 -18.49 3.48 12.35
N LEU A 381 -17.57 2.75 11.75
CA LEU A 381 -17.25 1.36 12.13
C LEU A 381 -16.84 1.29 13.61
N ILE A 382 -15.88 2.13 14.02
CA ILE A 382 -15.37 2.19 15.40
C ILE A 382 -16.53 2.55 16.36
N GLY A 383 -17.26 3.61 16.07
CA GLY A 383 -18.37 4.07 16.91
C GLY A 383 -19.48 3.04 17.05
N ASN A 384 -19.86 2.38 15.96
CA ASN A 384 -20.93 1.38 15.95
C ASN A 384 -20.54 0.11 16.73
N PHE A 385 -19.25 -0.30 16.63
CA PHE A 385 -18.75 -1.41 17.44
C PHE A 385 -18.77 -1.07 18.93
N VAL A 386 -18.23 0.10 19.32
CA VAL A 386 -18.09 0.47 20.73
C VAL A 386 -19.47 0.78 21.38
N LEU A 387 -20.36 1.44 20.64
CA LEU A 387 -21.66 1.88 21.18
C LEU A 387 -22.72 0.78 21.11
N ASN A 388 -22.76 0.02 20.02
CA ASN A 388 -23.85 -0.90 19.69
C ASN A 388 -23.42 -2.36 19.66
N GLY A 389 -22.13 -2.68 19.81
CA GLY A 389 -21.60 -4.06 19.73
C GLY A 389 -21.64 -4.66 18.32
N VAL A 390 -21.86 -3.84 17.27
CA VAL A 390 -21.96 -4.33 15.89
C VAL A 390 -20.58 -4.60 15.33
N LYS A 391 -20.27 -5.87 15.03
CA LYS A 391 -19.00 -6.26 14.41
C LYS A 391 -18.86 -5.67 13.00
N PRO A 392 -17.64 -5.28 12.59
CA PRO A 392 -17.36 -4.86 11.22
C PRO A 392 -17.79 -5.91 10.18
N ALA A 393 -18.39 -5.45 9.07
CA ALA A 393 -18.67 -6.32 7.94
C ALA A 393 -17.36 -6.78 7.28
N ARG A 394 -17.31 -8.05 6.85
CA ARG A 394 -16.13 -8.61 6.18
C ARG A 394 -16.15 -8.27 4.69
N HIS A 395 -15.19 -7.50 4.27
CA HIS A 395 -14.87 -7.21 2.87
C HIS A 395 -13.48 -6.57 2.77
N ALA A 396 -12.92 -6.43 1.58
CA ALA A 396 -11.55 -5.98 1.33
C ALA A 396 -11.19 -4.58 1.88
N TRP A 397 -12.15 -3.80 2.33
CA TRP A 397 -11.95 -2.45 2.88
C TRP A 397 -12.24 -2.32 4.39
N ASN A 398 -12.38 -3.43 5.14
CA ASN A 398 -12.64 -3.38 6.60
C ASN A 398 -11.70 -4.23 7.40
#